data_ad9e0d335a2eae62aa8db2255c12fb88
#
_entry.id   ad9e0d335a2eae62aa8db2255c12fb88
#
_cell.length_a   1.000
_cell.length_b   1.000
_cell.length_c   1.000
_cell.angle_alpha   90.00
_cell.angle_beta   90.00
_cell.angle_gamma   90.00
#
_symmetry.space_group_name_H-M   'P 1'
#
loop_
_entity.id
_entity.type
_entity.pdbx_description
1 polymer ?
#
loop_
_entity_poly.entity_id
_entity_poly.type
_entity_poly.pdbx_seq_one_letter_code
_entity_poly.pdbx_strand_id
1 'polypeptide(L)'
;MRNFARKRPIWTVIIGFAALIFIWLIFALWPPFLVDAIGKKKVFLSALLNGITLGGLYFLVASGFTLIFGLMRNVNLAHGSLYLLGGYVGFFAAKWTGYWLLAFPVAFVVVGCLGVLMQLYVFRKLEGQDLRQTLVTIGISIVLADLMLWVFGGDFYNIAAPSWLSGPMETFFATGVKRSTGELIYLKYPLVRTVIFVAAVVLGVAMWLVLNRTRIGMLVRAGVDDREMLSATGARIQIVFLGVFAFGAGLAGIAGVVGGTFQSVAPGEDIRFLLASLVVVIVGGMGSIPGAALGALIIGVAEQFGSVYFPTYAVALTFLIMVVVLAFRPQGLMGEG
;
A
#
# COMPACT_ATOMS: atom_id res chain seq x y z
N MET A 1 15.15 25.69 25.53
CA MET A 1 13.93 25.17 24.87
C MET A 1 13.96 23.66 24.51
N ARG A 2 14.85 22.84 25.12
CA ARG A 2 15.04 21.40 24.78
C ARG A 2 14.25 20.40 25.62
N ASN A 3 13.44 20.82 26.61
CA ASN A 3 12.78 19.91 27.56
C ASN A 3 11.26 19.72 27.37
N PHE A 4 10.67 20.33 26.33
CA PHE A 4 9.20 20.20 26.10
C PHE A 4 8.82 19.01 25.20
N ALA A 5 9.76 18.46 24.43
CA ALA A 5 9.49 17.39 23.46
C ALA A 5 9.42 15.96 24.07
N ARG A 6 9.84 15.77 25.33
CA ARG A 6 10.00 14.43 25.94
C ARG A 6 8.78 13.90 26.70
N LYS A 7 7.73 14.71 26.95
CA LYS A 7 6.53 14.30 27.71
C LYS A 7 5.31 13.88 26.86
N ARG A 8 5.40 13.95 25.54
CA ARG A 8 4.28 13.59 24.64
C ARG A 8 4.01 12.09 24.41
N PRO A 9 4.97 11.13 24.49
CA PRO A 9 4.69 9.74 24.14
C PRO A 9 3.69 9.06 25.07
N ILE A 10 3.65 9.39 26.35
CA ILE A 10 2.74 8.75 27.32
C ILE A 10 1.29 9.18 27.08
N TRP A 11 1.04 10.46 26.87
CA TRP A 11 -0.31 10.97 26.58
C TRP A 11 -0.86 10.51 25.25
N THR A 12 -0.03 10.41 24.20
CA THR A 12 -0.45 9.85 22.90
C THR A 12 -0.80 8.37 22.99
N VAL A 13 -0.07 7.60 23.79
CA VAL A 13 -0.37 6.18 24.06
C VAL A 13 -1.67 6.06 24.87
N ILE A 14 -1.86 6.89 25.91
CA ILE A 14 -3.08 6.88 26.74
C ILE A 14 -4.30 7.28 25.92
N ILE A 15 -4.20 8.34 25.10
CA ILE A 15 -5.28 8.78 24.21
C ILE A 15 -5.58 7.70 23.16
N GLY A 16 -4.57 7.08 22.59
CA GLY A 16 -4.73 5.96 21.64
C GLY A 16 -5.42 4.75 22.28
N PHE A 17 -5.04 4.41 23.51
CA PHE A 17 -5.67 3.31 24.26
C PHE A 17 -7.11 3.65 24.68
N ALA A 18 -7.36 4.87 25.10
CA ALA A 18 -8.71 5.36 25.43
C ALA A 18 -9.60 5.38 24.17
N ALA A 19 -9.08 5.79 23.01
CA ALA A 19 -9.79 5.75 21.75
C ALA A 19 -10.11 4.31 21.32
N LEU A 20 -9.19 3.36 21.50
CA LEU A 20 -9.41 1.95 21.23
C LEU A 20 -10.47 1.34 22.17
N ILE A 21 -10.44 1.67 23.47
CA ILE A 21 -11.47 1.25 24.43
C ILE A 21 -12.82 1.86 24.06
N PHE A 22 -12.87 3.14 23.70
CA PHE A 22 -14.09 3.82 23.30
C PHE A 22 -14.67 3.21 22.01
N ILE A 23 -13.84 2.94 21.02
CA ILE A 23 -14.23 2.22 19.80
C ILE A 23 -14.75 0.82 20.16
N TRP A 24 -14.04 0.09 21.03
CA TRP A 24 -14.47 -1.24 21.48
C TRP A 24 -15.80 -1.19 22.22
N LEU A 25 -16.04 -0.20 23.08
CA LEU A 25 -17.32 0.00 23.76
C LEU A 25 -18.47 0.29 22.80
N ILE A 26 -18.26 1.14 21.80
CA ILE A 26 -19.24 1.38 20.73
C ILE A 26 -19.56 0.08 20.01
N PHE A 27 -18.56 -0.75 19.68
CA PHE A 27 -18.76 -2.02 19.02
C PHE A 27 -19.42 -3.08 19.91
N ALA A 28 -19.13 -3.11 21.19
CA ALA A 28 -19.72 -4.03 22.14
C ALA A 28 -21.20 -3.72 22.38
N LEU A 29 -21.55 -2.45 22.57
CA LEU A 29 -22.91 -2.01 22.90
C LEU A 29 -23.80 -1.81 21.67
N TRP A 30 -23.24 -1.43 20.50
CA TRP A 30 -23.95 -1.12 19.24
C TRP A 30 -25.38 -0.61 19.47
N PRO A 31 -25.56 0.60 20.01
CA PRO A 31 -26.86 1.09 20.40
C PRO A 31 -27.82 1.26 19.21
N PRO A 32 -29.15 1.16 19.43
CA PRO A 32 -30.14 1.20 18.36
C PRO A 32 -30.04 2.40 17.42
N PHE A 33 -29.69 3.58 17.94
CA PHE A 33 -29.54 4.79 17.11
C PHE A 33 -28.42 4.67 16.06
N LEU A 34 -27.41 3.84 16.30
CA LEU A 34 -26.36 3.59 15.31
C LEU A 34 -26.87 2.71 14.16
N VAL A 35 -27.88 1.87 14.40
CA VAL A 35 -28.50 1.06 13.32
C VAL A 35 -29.19 1.98 12.33
N ASP A 36 -29.86 3.02 12.79
CA ASP A 36 -30.54 3.99 11.93
C ASP A 36 -29.56 4.89 11.20
N ALA A 37 -28.44 5.28 11.85
CA ALA A 37 -27.45 6.18 11.29
C ALA A 37 -26.41 5.49 10.37
N ILE A 38 -25.94 4.29 10.73
CA ILE A 38 -24.79 3.61 10.11
C ILE A 38 -25.20 2.26 9.50
N GLY A 39 -26.41 1.78 9.75
CA GLY A 39 -26.92 0.51 9.27
C GLY A 39 -26.52 -0.70 10.14
N LYS A 40 -26.70 -1.88 9.58
CA LYS A 40 -26.48 -3.13 10.32
C LYS A 40 -25.01 -3.29 10.72
N LYS A 41 -24.76 -3.62 11.99
CA LYS A 41 -23.42 -3.89 12.56
C LYS A 41 -22.54 -4.77 11.66
N LYS A 42 -23.13 -5.80 11.01
CA LYS A 42 -22.43 -6.68 10.09
C LYS A 42 -21.85 -5.93 8.88
N VAL A 43 -22.61 -5.00 8.29
CA VAL A 43 -22.18 -4.22 7.12
C VAL A 43 -21.02 -3.30 7.50
N PHE A 44 -21.15 -2.59 8.62
CA PHE A 44 -20.10 -1.72 9.12
C PHE A 44 -18.80 -2.48 9.42
N LEU A 45 -18.87 -3.61 10.15
CA LEU A 45 -17.69 -4.42 10.46
C LEU A 45 -17.05 -5.00 9.20
N SER A 46 -17.86 -5.46 8.23
CA SER A 46 -17.36 -5.94 6.95
C SER A 46 -16.67 -4.84 6.16
N ALA A 47 -17.24 -3.63 6.13
CA ALA A 47 -16.63 -2.47 5.49
C ALA A 47 -15.30 -2.09 6.15
N LEU A 48 -15.24 -2.08 7.49
CA LEU A 48 -14.03 -1.79 8.25
C LEU A 48 -12.92 -2.80 7.93
N LEU A 49 -13.19 -4.10 8.02
CA LEU A 49 -12.21 -5.15 7.75
C LEU A 49 -11.74 -5.13 6.29
N ASN A 50 -12.67 -4.92 5.34
CA ASN A 50 -12.33 -4.76 3.94
C ASN A 50 -11.47 -3.52 3.71
N GLY A 51 -11.78 -2.41 4.38
CA GLY A 51 -11.00 -1.17 4.32
C GLY A 51 -9.59 -1.34 4.87
N ILE A 52 -9.42 -2.06 5.99
CA ILE A 52 -8.11 -2.41 6.55
C ILE A 52 -7.31 -3.27 5.56
N THR A 53 -7.94 -4.27 4.94
CA THR A 53 -7.26 -5.11 3.94
C THR A 53 -6.88 -4.32 2.69
N LEU A 54 -7.78 -3.47 2.18
CA LEU A 54 -7.50 -2.58 1.06
C LEU A 54 -6.37 -1.60 1.41
N GLY A 55 -6.35 -1.06 2.64
CA GLY A 55 -5.27 -0.26 3.17
C GLY A 55 -3.94 -1.03 3.18
N GLY A 56 -3.94 -2.31 3.55
CA GLY A 56 -2.77 -3.18 3.44
C GLY A 56 -2.25 -3.32 2.01
N LEU A 57 -3.15 -3.51 1.04
CA LEU A 57 -2.79 -3.56 -0.39
C LEU A 57 -2.23 -2.22 -0.89
N TYR A 58 -2.89 -1.11 -0.55
CA TYR A 58 -2.39 0.23 -0.88
C TYR A 58 -1.03 0.52 -0.25
N PHE A 59 -0.80 0.07 0.98
CA PHE A 59 0.50 0.17 1.61
C PHE A 59 1.58 -0.60 0.85
N LEU A 60 1.30 -1.82 0.38
CA LEU A 60 2.28 -2.60 -0.39
C LEU A 60 2.71 -1.86 -1.66
N VAL A 61 1.76 -1.30 -2.41
CA VAL A 61 2.07 -0.49 -3.61
C VAL A 61 2.82 0.79 -3.22
N ALA A 62 2.28 1.53 -2.25
CA ALA A 62 2.84 2.80 -1.79
C ALA A 62 4.21 2.66 -1.13
N SER A 63 4.53 1.50 -0.53
CA SER A 63 5.83 1.26 0.12
C SER A 63 6.98 1.27 -0.89
N GLY A 64 6.79 0.64 -2.05
CA GLY A 64 7.76 0.69 -3.15
C GLY A 64 7.90 2.10 -3.72
N PHE A 65 6.77 2.80 -3.90
CA PHE A 65 6.76 4.18 -4.36
C PHE A 65 7.46 5.13 -3.38
N THR A 66 7.14 5.02 -2.08
CA THR A 66 7.75 5.82 -1.01
C THR A 66 9.26 5.62 -0.93
N LEU A 67 9.72 4.38 -1.12
CA LEU A 67 11.14 4.04 -1.09
C LEU A 67 11.89 4.69 -2.25
N ILE A 68 11.35 4.61 -3.47
CA ILE A 68 11.94 5.23 -4.67
C ILE A 68 11.92 6.76 -4.52
N PHE A 69 10.75 7.32 -4.17
CA PHE A 69 10.60 8.78 -4.01
C PHE A 69 11.49 9.33 -2.90
N GLY A 70 11.55 8.65 -1.74
CA GLY A 70 12.37 9.07 -0.61
C GLY A 70 13.85 9.28 -0.97
N LEU A 71 14.41 8.40 -1.83
CA LEU A 71 15.81 8.49 -2.24
C LEU A 71 16.05 9.44 -3.41
N MET A 72 15.13 9.44 -4.39
CA MET A 72 15.36 10.15 -5.65
C MET A 72 14.67 11.52 -5.69
N ARG A 73 13.75 11.80 -4.76
CA ARG A 73 12.88 13.00 -4.73
C ARG A 73 12.11 13.20 -6.03
N ASN A 74 11.90 12.14 -6.80
CA ASN A 74 11.25 12.19 -8.09
C ASN A 74 10.08 11.20 -8.16
N VAL A 75 9.02 11.61 -8.85
CA VAL A 75 7.78 10.84 -9.00
C VAL A 75 7.91 9.91 -10.20
N ASN A 76 7.84 8.59 -9.95
CA ASN A 76 7.77 7.60 -11.01
C ASN A 76 6.32 7.27 -11.34
N LEU A 77 5.76 7.89 -12.38
CA LEU A 77 4.38 7.65 -12.79
C LEU A 77 4.16 6.31 -13.52
N ALA A 78 5.23 5.57 -13.86
CA ALA A 78 5.12 4.19 -14.35
C ALA A 78 4.93 3.16 -13.22
N HIS A 79 4.90 3.58 -11.94
CA HIS A 79 4.80 2.67 -10.79
C HIS A 79 3.52 1.81 -10.81
N GLY A 80 2.39 2.39 -11.25
CA GLY A 80 1.14 1.65 -11.43
C GLY A 80 1.24 0.56 -12.51
N SER A 81 1.93 0.84 -13.62
CA SER A 81 2.16 -0.16 -14.66
C SER A 81 3.10 -1.27 -14.19
N LEU A 82 4.05 -0.98 -13.29
CA LEU A 82 4.87 -2.01 -12.63
C LEU A 82 4.01 -2.92 -11.74
N TYR A 83 3.05 -2.35 -11.00
CA TYR A 83 2.07 -3.12 -10.25
C TYR A 83 1.25 -4.04 -11.16
N LEU A 84 0.69 -3.51 -12.24
CA LEU A 84 -0.15 -4.26 -13.18
C LEU A 84 0.64 -5.39 -13.85
N LEU A 85 1.87 -5.11 -14.29
CA LEU A 85 2.79 -6.12 -14.84
C LEU A 85 3.06 -7.24 -13.84
N GLY A 86 3.28 -6.89 -12.58
CA GLY A 86 3.47 -7.86 -11.50
C GLY A 86 2.27 -8.79 -11.34
N GLY A 87 1.05 -8.26 -11.45
CA GLY A 87 -0.18 -9.04 -11.44
C GLY A 87 -0.26 -10.03 -12.59
N TYR A 88 0.00 -9.60 -13.82
CA TYR A 88 0.02 -10.49 -14.99
C TYR A 88 1.11 -11.56 -14.89
N VAL A 89 2.34 -11.16 -14.61
CA VAL A 89 3.47 -12.11 -14.44
C VAL A 89 3.16 -13.11 -13.33
N GLY A 90 2.60 -12.65 -12.21
CA GLY A 90 2.22 -13.50 -11.10
C GLY A 90 1.12 -14.50 -11.45
N PHE A 91 0.11 -14.06 -12.22
CA PHE A 91 -0.94 -14.94 -12.71
C PHE A 91 -0.37 -16.07 -13.58
N PHE A 92 0.44 -15.73 -14.56
CA PHE A 92 1.03 -16.75 -15.46
C PHE A 92 2.02 -17.64 -14.71
N ALA A 93 2.81 -17.11 -13.78
CA ALA A 93 3.70 -17.91 -12.95
C ALA A 93 2.91 -18.92 -12.09
N ALA A 94 1.83 -18.50 -11.44
CA ALA A 94 0.96 -19.40 -10.68
C ALA A 94 0.29 -20.44 -11.57
N LYS A 95 -0.18 -20.05 -12.77
CA LYS A 95 -0.87 -20.93 -13.72
C LYS A 95 0.07 -22.01 -14.29
N TRP A 96 1.31 -21.65 -14.65
CA TRP A 96 2.26 -22.60 -15.25
C TRP A 96 2.93 -23.51 -14.24
N THR A 97 3.22 -23.00 -13.03
CA THR A 97 3.89 -23.79 -12.01
C THR A 97 2.91 -24.60 -11.16
N GLY A 98 1.64 -24.19 -11.09
CA GLY A 98 0.66 -24.74 -10.16
C GLY A 98 0.84 -24.28 -8.70
N TYR A 99 1.87 -23.46 -8.40
CA TYR A 99 2.19 -23.01 -7.06
C TYR A 99 1.97 -21.50 -6.90
N TRP A 100 0.94 -21.12 -6.13
CA TRP A 100 0.62 -19.73 -5.84
C TRP A 100 1.78 -18.95 -5.21
N LEU A 101 2.54 -19.58 -4.31
CA LEU A 101 3.67 -18.94 -3.64
C LEU A 101 4.80 -18.53 -4.59
N LEU A 102 4.99 -19.22 -5.70
CA LEU A 102 6.01 -18.89 -6.71
C LEU A 102 5.67 -17.62 -7.51
N ALA A 103 4.41 -17.21 -7.53
CA ALA A 103 4.00 -15.96 -8.16
C ALA A 103 4.74 -14.74 -7.58
N PHE A 104 4.96 -14.73 -6.26
CA PHE A 104 5.59 -13.61 -5.56
C PHE A 104 7.06 -13.38 -5.94
N PRO A 105 7.96 -14.38 -5.79
CA PRO A 105 9.36 -14.18 -6.17
C PRO A 105 9.54 -13.96 -7.66
N VAL A 106 8.72 -14.60 -8.51
CA VAL A 106 8.81 -14.40 -9.96
C VAL A 106 8.40 -12.98 -10.33
N ALA A 107 7.28 -12.48 -9.82
CA ALA A 107 6.85 -11.09 -10.05
C ALA A 107 7.87 -10.09 -9.48
N PHE A 108 8.40 -10.33 -8.28
CA PHE A 108 9.44 -9.49 -7.68
C PHE A 108 10.68 -9.39 -8.57
N VAL A 109 11.19 -10.50 -9.06
CA VAL A 109 12.40 -10.53 -9.88
C VAL A 109 12.15 -9.88 -11.26
N VAL A 110 11.07 -10.25 -11.96
CA VAL A 110 10.78 -9.72 -13.29
C VAL A 110 10.55 -8.21 -13.25
N VAL A 111 9.70 -7.74 -12.33
CA VAL A 111 9.40 -6.30 -12.20
C VAL A 111 10.61 -5.56 -11.63
N GLY A 112 11.35 -6.16 -10.71
CA GLY A 112 12.61 -5.61 -10.19
C GLY A 112 13.67 -5.44 -11.29
N CYS A 113 13.82 -6.42 -12.18
CA CYS A 113 14.71 -6.30 -13.35
C CYS A 113 14.29 -5.16 -14.28
N LEU A 114 12.98 -5.02 -14.54
CA LEU A 114 12.49 -3.87 -15.30
C LEU A 114 12.80 -2.54 -14.57
N GLY A 115 12.66 -2.51 -13.26
CA GLY A 115 13.09 -1.37 -12.43
C GLY A 115 14.57 -1.05 -12.60
N VAL A 116 15.45 -2.07 -12.61
CA VAL A 116 16.88 -1.88 -12.89
C VAL A 116 17.09 -1.24 -14.27
N LEU A 117 16.40 -1.73 -15.30
CA LEU A 117 16.49 -1.15 -16.66
C LEU A 117 16.02 0.30 -16.69
N MET A 118 14.91 0.61 -16.03
CA MET A 118 14.43 1.99 -15.92
C MET A 118 15.44 2.89 -15.21
N GLN A 119 16.06 2.43 -14.12
CA GLN A 119 17.09 3.18 -13.42
C GLN A 119 18.32 3.46 -14.28
N LEU A 120 18.81 2.44 -15.01
CA LEU A 120 20.01 2.57 -15.83
C LEU A 120 19.81 3.45 -17.08
N TYR A 121 18.70 3.27 -17.77
CA TYR A 121 18.48 3.89 -19.08
C TYR A 121 17.71 5.21 -19.04
N VAL A 122 16.89 5.41 -18.00
CA VAL A 122 16.03 6.59 -17.86
C VAL A 122 16.52 7.49 -16.72
N PHE A 123 16.38 7.05 -15.48
CA PHE A 123 16.58 7.91 -14.33
C PHE A 123 18.04 8.39 -14.20
N ARG A 124 19.00 7.50 -14.42
CA ARG A 124 20.43 7.88 -14.40
C ARG A 124 20.81 8.92 -15.46
N LYS A 125 20.21 8.81 -16.67
CA LYS A 125 20.52 9.73 -17.76
C LYS A 125 19.85 11.09 -17.62
N LEU A 126 18.74 11.13 -16.89
CA LEU A 126 17.94 12.33 -16.67
C LEU A 126 18.12 12.87 -15.25
N GLU A 127 19.20 12.48 -14.55
CA GLU A 127 19.48 12.94 -13.18
C GLU A 127 19.53 14.47 -13.11
N GLY A 128 18.83 15.06 -12.11
CA GLY A 128 18.67 16.51 -11.98
C GLY A 128 17.65 17.16 -12.92
N GLN A 129 16.91 16.37 -13.71
CA GLN A 129 15.91 16.87 -14.65
C GLN A 129 14.50 16.32 -14.30
N ASP A 130 14.00 16.69 -13.13
CA ASP A 130 12.77 16.09 -12.54
C ASP A 130 11.57 16.12 -13.48
N LEU A 131 11.31 17.25 -14.17
CA LEU A 131 10.22 17.37 -15.10
C LEU A 131 10.34 16.38 -16.28
N ARG A 132 11.55 16.23 -16.84
CA ARG A 132 11.79 15.30 -17.95
C ARG A 132 11.65 13.86 -17.49
N GLN A 133 12.16 13.51 -16.31
CA GLN A 133 11.98 12.18 -15.71
C GLN A 133 10.50 11.85 -15.56
N THR A 134 9.72 12.77 -14.99
CA THR A 134 8.28 12.59 -14.81
C THR A 134 7.57 12.37 -16.15
N LEU A 135 7.83 13.22 -17.15
CA LEU A 135 7.24 13.08 -18.48
C LEU A 135 7.60 11.75 -19.17
N VAL A 136 8.87 11.32 -19.08
CA VAL A 136 9.31 10.04 -19.65
C VAL A 136 8.63 8.87 -18.93
N THR A 137 8.43 8.93 -17.60
CA THR A 137 7.73 7.86 -16.88
C THR A 137 6.25 7.77 -17.24
N ILE A 138 5.59 8.88 -17.58
CA ILE A 138 4.23 8.85 -18.16
C ILE A 138 4.26 8.11 -19.51
N GLY A 139 5.20 8.45 -20.40
CA GLY A 139 5.34 7.76 -21.68
C GLY A 139 5.59 6.26 -21.52
N ILE A 140 6.46 5.88 -20.57
CA ILE A 140 6.71 4.46 -20.24
C ILE A 140 5.44 3.79 -19.70
N SER A 141 4.67 4.46 -18.85
CA SER A 141 3.42 3.93 -18.32
C SER A 141 2.43 3.60 -19.44
N ILE A 142 2.24 4.51 -20.38
CA ILE A 142 1.34 4.32 -21.53
C ILE A 142 1.83 3.15 -22.39
N VAL A 143 3.12 3.11 -22.75
CA VAL A 143 3.69 2.03 -23.56
C VAL A 143 3.56 0.68 -22.84
N LEU A 144 3.82 0.61 -21.55
CA LEU A 144 3.66 -0.63 -20.78
C LEU A 144 2.20 -1.06 -20.70
N ALA A 145 1.25 -0.14 -20.52
CA ALA A 145 -0.17 -0.45 -20.48
C ALA A 145 -0.65 -1.04 -21.82
N ASP A 146 -0.25 -0.43 -22.94
CA ASP A 146 -0.59 -0.91 -24.29
C ASP A 146 0.08 -2.24 -24.62
N LEU A 147 1.36 -2.42 -24.22
CA LEU A 147 2.05 -3.70 -24.37
C LEU A 147 1.38 -4.81 -23.55
N MET A 148 0.98 -4.53 -22.32
CA MET A 148 0.26 -5.49 -21.49
C MET A 148 -1.10 -5.84 -22.11
N LEU A 149 -1.83 -4.86 -22.62
CA LEU A 149 -3.09 -5.09 -23.31
C LEU A 149 -2.90 -5.94 -24.59
N TRP A 150 -1.84 -5.68 -25.34
CA TRP A 150 -1.53 -6.46 -26.55
C TRP A 150 -1.13 -7.91 -26.24
N VAL A 151 -0.31 -8.13 -25.20
CA VAL A 151 0.23 -9.47 -24.85
C VAL A 151 -0.80 -10.30 -24.08
N PHE A 152 -1.50 -9.70 -23.14
CA PHE A 152 -2.39 -10.40 -22.20
C PHE A 152 -3.88 -10.27 -22.55
N GLY A 153 -4.24 -9.36 -23.47
CA GLY A 153 -5.62 -9.10 -23.84
C GLY A 153 -6.37 -8.23 -22.81
N GLY A 154 -7.68 -8.08 -23.05
CA GLY A 154 -8.59 -7.28 -22.20
C GLY A 154 -9.30 -8.08 -21.12
N ASP A 155 -8.91 -9.33 -20.87
CA ASP A 155 -9.58 -10.21 -19.92
C ASP A 155 -9.25 -9.88 -18.46
N PHE A 156 -10.15 -10.30 -17.57
CA PHE A 156 -9.95 -10.23 -16.12
C PHE A 156 -9.26 -11.50 -15.62
N TYR A 157 -8.09 -11.36 -15.05
CA TYR A 157 -7.33 -12.46 -14.49
C TYR A 157 -7.41 -12.48 -12.97
N ASN A 158 -7.85 -13.61 -12.40
CA ASN A 158 -7.88 -13.80 -10.96
C ASN A 158 -6.82 -14.84 -10.55
N ILE A 159 -5.97 -14.48 -9.61
CA ILE A 159 -4.97 -15.38 -9.05
C ILE A 159 -5.62 -16.20 -7.94
N ALA A 160 -5.98 -17.44 -8.23
CA ALA A 160 -6.63 -18.31 -7.26
C ALA A 160 -5.72 -18.58 -6.05
N ALA A 161 -6.21 -18.25 -4.87
CA ALA A 161 -5.54 -18.64 -3.63
C ALA A 161 -5.61 -20.15 -3.43
N PRO A 162 -4.59 -20.77 -2.80
CA PRO A 162 -4.60 -22.20 -2.53
C PRO A 162 -5.74 -22.61 -1.60
N SER A 163 -6.18 -23.87 -1.68
CA SER A 163 -7.34 -24.39 -0.94
C SER A 163 -7.23 -24.22 0.58
N TRP A 164 -6.02 -24.29 1.14
CA TRP A 164 -5.78 -24.08 2.57
C TRP A 164 -5.95 -22.62 3.02
N LEU A 165 -5.93 -21.67 2.09
CA LEU A 165 -6.19 -20.24 2.32
C LEU A 165 -7.61 -19.85 1.92
N SER A 166 -8.30 -20.68 1.17
CA SER A 166 -9.66 -20.43 0.73
C SER A 166 -10.65 -20.90 1.81
N GLY A 167 -11.41 -19.96 2.33
CA GLY A 167 -12.44 -20.26 3.32
C GLY A 167 -12.70 -19.06 4.24
N PRO A 168 -13.85 -19.08 4.92
CA PRO A 168 -14.15 -18.07 5.92
C PRO A 168 -13.47 -18.40 7.25
N MET A 169 -12.80 -17.41 7.83
CA MET A 169 -12.38 -17.41 9.22
C MET A 169 -13.43 -16.73 10.08
N GLU A 170 -13.77 -17.32 11.23
CA GLU A 170 -14.63 -16.66 12.20
C GLU A 170 -13.82 -15.58 12.92
N THR A 171 -14.34 -14.35 12.89
CA THR A 171 -13.72 -13.24 13.60
C THR A 171 -14.20 -13.19 15.05
N PHE A 172 -13.51 -12.41 15.89
CA PHE A 172 -13.92 -12.18 17.29
C PHE A 172 -15.16 -11.29 17.42
N PHE A 173 -15.70 -10.78 16.31
CA PHE A 173 -16.82 -9.85 16.33
C PHE A 173 -18.16 -10.57 16.22
N ALA A 174 -18.94 -10.59 17.29
CA ALA A 174 -20.31 -11.07 17.29
C ALA A 174 -21.22 -10.09 16.54
N THR A 175 -21.95 -10.58 15.56
CA THR A 175 -22.88 -9.79 14.72
C THR A 175 -24.35 -10.01 15.06
N GLY A 176 -24.67 -11.00 15.87
CA GLY A 176 -26.03 -11.33 16.28
C GLY A 176 -26.09 -12.53 17.20
N VAL A 177 -27.31 -12.91 17.58
CA VAL A 177 -27.61 -14.10 18.37
C VAL A 177 -28.57 -14.98 17.57
N LYS A 178 -28.30 -16.26 17.50
CA LYS A 178 -29.16 -17.23 16.82
C LYS A 178 -30.43 -17.45 17.65
N ARG A 179 -31.57 -17.10 17.09
CA ARG A 179 -32.87 -17.15 17.80
C ARG A 179 -33.23 -18.55 18.34
N SER A 180 -32.74 -19.61 17.70
CA SER A 180 -33.09 -21.00 18.05
C SER A 180 -32.22 -21.57 19.19
N THR A 181 -30.97 -21.15 19.33
CA THR A 181 -30.01 -21.75 20.27
C THR A 181 -29.42 -20.76 21.26
N GLY A 182 -29.67 -19.44 21.11
CA GLY A 182 -29.02 -18.39 21.93
C GLY A 182 -27.54 -18.20 21.66
N GLU A 183 -26.94 -18.89 20.69
CA GLU A 183 -25.54 -18.81 20.36
C GLU A 183 -25.19 -17.51 19.65
N LEU A 184 -23.99 -16.98 19.91
CA LEU A 184 -23.47 -15.81 19.23
C LEU A 184 -23.10 -16.15 17.77
N ILE A 185 -23.55 -15.32 16.83
CA ILE A 185 -23.17 -15.41 15.43
C ILE A 185 -21.97 -14.51 15.19
N TYR A 186 -20.81 -15.10 14.91
CA TYR A 186 -19.60 -14.36 14.59
C TYR A 186 -19.54 -13.96 13.11
N LEU A 187 -18.90 -12.83 12.84
CA LEU A 187 -18.64 -12.38 11.48
C LEU A 187 -17.65 -13.34 10.81
N LYS A 188 -18.04 -13.87 9.66
CA LYS A 188 -17.16 -14.69 8.81
C LYS A 188 -16.43 -13.77 7.83
N TYR A 189 -15.11 -13.86 7.80
CA TYR A 189 -14.24 -13.05 6.94
C TYR A 189 -13.29 -13.95 6.14
N PRO A 190 -13.03 -13.68 4.84
CA PRO A 190 -12.14 -14.53 4.04
C PRO A 190 -10.73 -14.56 4.61
N LEU A 191 -10.18 -15.75 4.86
CA LEU A 191 -8.86 -15.95 5.43
C LEU A 191 -7.77 -15.29 4.59
N VAL A 192 -7.87 -15.38 3.26
CA VAL A 192 -6.94 -14.72 2.30
C VAL A 192 -6.77 -13.23 2.61
N ARG A 193 -7.86 -12.52 2.89
CA ARG A 193 -7.82 -11.07 3.18
C ARG A 193 -7.06 -10.77 4.46
N THR A 194 -7.24 -11.60 5.48
CA THR A 194 -6.49 -11.48 6.73
C THR A 194 -5.00 -11.72 6.50
N VAL A 195 -4.64 -12.74 5.71
CA VAL A 195 -3.24 -13.04 5.38
C VAL A 195 -2.61 -11.91 4.57
N ILE A 196 -3.33 -11.30 3.62
CA ILE A 196 -2.86 -10.12 2.88
C ILE A 196 -2.52 -8.96 3.84
N PHE A 197 -3.40 -8.67 4.78
CA PHE A 197 -3.15 -7.61 5.77
C PHE A 197 -1.93 -7.94 6.64
N VAL A 198 -1.84 -9.16 7.16
CA VAL A 198 -0.68 -9.61 7.96
C VAL A 198 0.62 -9.53 7.15
N ALA A 199 0.60 -9.97 5.89
CA ALA A 199 1.75 -9.86 4.99
C ALA A 199 2.17 -8.40 4.76
N ALA A 200 1.22 -7.48 4.59
CA ALA A 200 1.50 -6.06 4.46
C ALA A 200 2.17 -5.49 5.72
N VAL A 201 1.68 -5.87 6.91
CA VAL A 201 2.29 -5.46 8.19
C VAL A 201 3.70 -6.03 8.33
N VAL A 202 3.89 -7.31 8.05
CA VAL A 202 5.21 -7.97 8.12
C VAL A 202 6.21 -7.31 7.16
N LEU A 203 5.81 -7.05 5.92
CA LEU A 203 6.63 -6.34 4.94
C LEU A 203 6.96 -4.91 5.40
N GLY A 204 5.97 -4.19 5.94
CA GLY A 204 6.18 -2.85 6.48
C GLY A 204 7.19 -2.82 7.63
N VAL A 205 7.05 -3.74 8.59
CA VAL A 205 7.98 -3.88 9.70
C VAL A 205 9.38 -4.28 9.21
N ALA A 206 9.46 -5.23 8.27
CA ALA A 206 10.73 -5.65 7.67
C ALA A 206 11.43 -4.49 6.96
N MET A 207 10.71 -3.72 6.15
CA MET A 207 11.24 -2.52 5.50
C MET A 207 11.73 -1.48 6.51
N TRP A 208 10.92 -1.21 7.53
CA TRP A 208 11.30 -0.29 8.60
C TRP A 208 12.57 -0.75 9.32
N LEU A 209 12.68 -2.05 9.64
CA LEU A 209 13.88 -2.63 10.25
C LEU A 209 15.10 -2.52 9.31
N VAL A 210 14.95 -2.86 8.04
CA VAL A 210 16.03 -2.77 7.05
C VAL A 210 16.53 -1.32 6.95
N LEU A 211 15.63 -0.35 6.82
CA LEU A 211 16.03 1.04 6.70
C LEU A 211 16.60 1.63 8.00
N ASN A 212 16.12 1.23 9.18
CA ASN A 212 16.55 1.85 10.42
C ASN A 212 17.67 1.10 11.14
N ARG A 213 17.84 -0.20 10.86
CA ARG A 213 18.77 -1.06 11.62
C ARG A 213 19.89 -1.67 10.79
N THR A 214 19.94 -1.48 9.45
CA THR A 214 20.98 -2.06 8.60
C THR A 214 21.91 -1.02 8.01
N ARG A 215 23.09 -1.48 7.54
CA ARG A 215 24.06 -0.65 6.81
C ARG A 215 23.49 -0.12 5.50
N ILE A 216 22.67 -0.92 4.81
CA ILE A 216 21.97 -0.50 3.57
C ILE A 216 21.06 0.69 3.86
N GLY A 217 20.25 0.60 4.91
CA GLY A 217 19.37 1.69 5.30
C GLY A 217 20.13 2.96 5.71
N MET A 218 21.30 2.82 6.32
CA MET A 218 22.18 3.97 6.62
C MET A 218 22.67 4.63 5.33
N LEU A 219 23.12 3.87 4.34
CA LEU A 219 23.53 4.38 3.03
C LEU A 219 22.38 5.06 2.28
N VAL A 220 21.19 4.46 2.33
CA VAL A 220 19.99 5.04 1.71
C VAL A 220 19.66 6.40 2.35
N ARG A 221 19.61 6.51 3.67
CA ARG A 221 19.32 7.77 4.37
C ARG A 221 20.40 8.82 4.10
N ALA A 222 21.69 8.45 4.22
CA ALA A 222 22.80 9.36 3.91
C ALA A 222 22.74 9.88 2.46
N GLY A 223 22.32 9.03 1.51
CA GLY A 223 22.14 9.44 0.11
C GLY A 223 20.92 10.35 -0.12
N VAL A 224 19.91 10.30 0.77
CA VAL A 224 18.77 11.24 0.78
C VAL A 224 19.18 12.60 1.32
N ASP A 225 19.98 12.62 2.41
CA ASP A 225 20.40 13.82 3.11
C ASP A 225 21.42 14.60 2.26
N ASP A 226 22.51 13.96 1.86
CA ASP A 226 23.57 14.59 1.05
C ASP A 226 24.28 13.55 0.15
N ARG A 227 23.97 13.61 -1.15
CA ARG A 227 24.57 12.73 -2.16
C ARG A 227 26.04 12.99 -2.39
N GLU A 228 26.47 14.26 -2.36
CA GLU A 228 27.85 14.65 -2.64
C GLU A 228 28.74 14.20 -1.48
N MET A 229 28.31 14.45 -0.26
CA MET A 229 28.99 13.99 0.94
C MET A 229 29.12 12.46 0.98
N LEU A 230 28.04 11.72 0.65
CA LEU A 230 28.08 10.26 0.59
C LEU A 230 29.08 9.79 -0.48
N SER A 231 29.15 10.45 -1.66
CA SER A 231 30.11 10.08 -2.70
C SER A 231 31.56 10.32 -2.25
N ALA A 232 31.81 11.38 -1.49
CA ALA A 232 33.14 11.72 -0.95
C ALA A 232 33.67 10.65 0.04
N THR A 233 32.75 9.88 0.69
CA THR A 233 33.14 8.73 1.54
C THR A 233 33.55 7.48 0.75
N GLY A 234 33.54 7.53 -0.59
CA GLY A 234 33.87 6.41 -1.47
C GLY A 234 32.69 5.42 -1.70
N ALA A 235 31.50 5.72 -1.18
CA ALA A 235 30.32 4.88 -1.40
C ALA A 235 29.85 4.98 -2.87
N ARG A 236 29.56 3.84 -3.50
CA ARG A 236 29.03 3.78 -4.87
C ARG A 236 27.52 4.07 -4.87
N ILE A 237 27.15 5.34 -4.83
CA ILE A 237 25.75 5.81 -4.77
C ILE A 237 24.89 5.19 -5.88
N GLN A 238 25.42 5.03 -7.08
CA GLN A 238 24.70 4.43 -8.21
C GLN A 238 24.22 3.01 -7.93
N ILE A 239 24.99 2.21 -7.18
CA ILE A 239 24.60 0.85 -6.78
C ILE A 239 23.45 0.92 -5.75
N VAL A 240 23.51 1.89 -4.82
CA VAL A 240 22.44 2.11 -3.83
C VAL A 240 21.13 2.47 -4.53
N PHE A 241 21.17 3.42 -5.47
CA PHE A 241 20.00 3.82 -6.27
C PHE A 241 19.44 2.68 -7.08
N LEU A 242 20.31 1.89 -7.73
CA LEU A 242 19.91 0.73 -8.49
C LEU A 242 19.20 -0.31 -7.61
N GLY A 243 19.76 -0.61 -6.45
CA GLY A 243 19.18 -1.55 -5.49
C GLY A 243 17.84 -1.07 -4.94
N VAL A 244 17.73 0.20 -4.59
CA VAL A 244 16.48 0.78 -4.07
C VAL A 244 15.39 0.77 -5.14
N PHE A 245 15.74 1.13 -6.38
CA PHE A 245 14.77 1.14 -7.48
C PHE A 245 14.31 -0.28 -7.84
N ALA A 246 15.25 -1.23 -7.92
CA ALA A 246 14.95 -2.65 -8.15
C ALA A 246 14.02 -3.22 -7.07
N PHE A 247 14.33 -2.92 -5.81
CA PHE A 247 13.54 -3.40 -4.67
C PHE A 247 12.16 -2.74 -4.64
N GLY A 248 12.08 -1.41 -4.84
CA GLY A 248 10.79 -0.69 -4.87
C GLY A 248 9.89 -1.14 -6.02
N ALA A 249 10.47 -1.37 -7.23
CA ALA A 249 9.76 -1.93 -8.37
C ALA A 249 9.31 -3.38 -8.10
N GLY A 250 10.18 -4.20 -7.50
CA GLY A 250 9.85 -5.56 -7.09
C GLY A 250 8.69 -5.62 -6.08
N LEU A 251 8.64 -4.67 -5.13
CA LEU A 251 7.50 -4.55 -4.20
C LEU A 251 6.20 -4.21 -4.93
N ALA A 252 6.24 -3.34 -5.95
CA ALA A 252 5.07 -3.10 -6.79
C ALA A 252 4.64 -4.40 -7.50
N GLY A 253 5.60 -5.22 -7.97
CA GLY A 253 5.32 -6.54 -8.54
C GLY A 253 4.62 -7.48 -7.56
N ILE A 254 5.12 -7.59 -6.32
CA ILE A 254 4.45 -8.36 -5.25
C ILE A 254 3.04 -7.83 -4.98
N ALA A 255 2.89 -6.51 -4.90
CA ALA A 255 1.59 -5.88 -4.68
C ALA A 255 0.61 -6.21 -5.81
N GLY A 256 1.08 -6.32 -7.06
CA GLY A 256 0.29 -6.78 -8.21
C GLY A 256 -0.23 -8.21 -8.05
N VAL A 257 0.59 -9.14 -7.54
CA VAL A 257 0.16 -10.53 -7.23
C VAL A 257 -0.89 -10.53 -6.13
N VAL A 258 -0.67 -9.75 -5.07
CA VAL A 258 -1.64 -9.59 -3.97
C VAL A 258 -2.94 -9.01 -4.49
N GLY A 259 -2.88 -7.96 -5.31
CA GLY A 259 -4.05 -7.34 -5.94
C GLY A 259 -4.82 -8.31 -6.81
N GLY A 260 -4.14 -9.10 -7.65
CA GLY A 260 -4.73 -10.14 -8.47
C GLY A 260 -5.36 -11.29 -7.68
N THR A 261 -4.87 -11.54 -6.44
CA THR A 261 -5.49 -12.50 -5.51
C THR A 261 -6.69 -11.91 -4.76
N PHE A 262 -6.64 -10.61 -4.45
CA PHE A 262 -7.66 -9.92 -3.66
C PHE A 262 -8.87 -9.49 -4.50
N GLN A 263 -8.63 -9.00 -5.71
CA GLN A 263 -9.65 -8.50 -6.65
C GLN A 263 -9.52 -9.25 -7.98
N SER A 264 -8.89 -8.62 -8.95
CA SER A 264 -8.54 -9.17 -10.25
C SER A 264 -7.47 -8.28 -10.87
N VAL A 265 -6.74 -8.81 -11.85
CA VAL A 265 -5.83 -8.05 -12.70
C VAL A 265 -6.57 -7.74 -13.99
N ALA A 266 -6.71 -6.46 -14.31
CA ALA A 266 -7.42 -5.99 -15.50
C ALA A 266 -6.75 -4.74 -16.07
N PRO A 267 -6.88 -4.46 -17.37
CA PRO A 267 -6.44 -3.20 -17.97
C PRO A 267 -7.08 -2.00 -17.25
N GLY A 268 -6.31 -0.94 -17.01
CA GLY A 268 -6.74 0.28 -16.31
C GLY A 268 -6.55 0.25 -14.78
N GLU A 269 -6.28 -0.90 -14.17
CA GLU A 269 -5.97 -0.98 -12.74
C GLU A 269 -4.62 -0.30 -12.42
N ASP A 270 -3.70 -0.20 -13.38
CA ASP A 270 -2.44 0.54 -13.27
C ASP A 270 -2.65 2.00 -12.88
N ILE A 271 -3.56 2.70 -13.55
CA ILE A 271 -3.89 4.11 -13.25
C ILE A 271 -4.54 4.21 -11.87
N ARG A 272 -5.47 3.33 -11.55
CA ARG A 272 -6.16 3.33 -10.26
C ARG A 272 -5.17 3.16 -9.09
N PHE A 273 -4.29 2.17 -9.16
CA PHE A 273 -3.31 1.92 -8.10
C PHE A 273 -2.18 2.95 -8.08
N LEU A 274 -1.82 3.53 -9.22
CA LEU A 274 -0.92 4.68 -9.26
C LEU A 274 -1.50 5.86 -8.47
N LEU A 275 -2.73 6.26 -8.78
CA LEU A 275 -3.39 7.38 -8.11
C LEU A 275 -3.58 7.11 -6.61
N ALA A 276 -4.03 5.91 -6.25
CA ALA A 276 -4.18 5.52 -4.85
C ALA A 276 -2.84 5.59 -4.10
N SER A 277 -1.75 5.06 -4.69
CA SER A 277 -0.43 5.10 -4.07
C SER A 277 0.12 6.52 -3.93
N LEU A 278 -0.11 7.39 -4.92
CA LEU A 278 0.23 8.82 -4.83
C LEU A 278 -0.50 9.50 -3.68
N VAL A 279 -1.82 9.32 -3.59
CA VAL A 279 -2.62 9.89 -2.49
C VAL A 279 -2.13 9.39 -1.14
N VAL A 280 -1.88 8.08 -1.01
CA VAL A 280 -1.36 7.46 0.21
C VAL A 280 -0.02 8.07 0.63
N VAL A 281 0.91 8.23 -0.31
CA VAL A 281 2.25 8.77 -0.02
C VAL A 281 2.20 10.25 0.32
N ILE A 282 1.35 11.01 -0.36
CA ILE A 282 1.16 12.43 -0.09
C ILE A 282 0.50 12.63 1.29
N VAL A 283 -0.58 11.91 1.57
CA VAL A 283 -1.28 11.97 2.86
C VAL A 283 -0.39 11.48 3.99
N GLY A 284 0.34 10.38 3.78
CA GLY A 284 1.25 9.80 4.76
C GLY A 284 2.44 10.69 5.08
N GLY A 285 2.95 11.40 4.08
CA GLY A 285 4.18 12.17 4.07
C GLY A 285 5.25 11.49 3.21
N MET A 286 5.67 12.19 2.18
CA MET A 286 6.60 11.69 1.17
C MET A 286 7.93 11.24 1.79
N GLY A 287 8.36 10.02 1.47
CA GLY A 287 9.59 9.42 2.01
C GLY A 287 9.46 8.74 3.38
N SER A 288 8.28 8.82 4.05
CA SER A 288 8.03 8.21 5.35
C SER A 288 7.28 6.89 5.21
N ILE A 289 7.93 5.74 5.53
CA ILE A 289 7.26 4.43 5.51
C ILE A 289 6.16 4.34 6.56
N PRO A 290 6.36 4.75 7.83
CA PRO A 290 5.27 4.76 8.80
C PRO A 290 4.13 5.70 8.38
N GLY A 291 4.48 6.83 7.74
CA GLY A 291 3.49 7.74 7.16
C GLY A 291 2.67 7.08 6.06
N ALA A 292 3.33 6.40 5.12
CA ALA A 292 2.65 5.65 4.07
C ALA A 292 1.72 4.56 4.64
N ALA A 293 2.11 3.87 5.72
CA ALA A 293 1.27 2.88 6.38
C ALA A 293 0.00 3.50 6.98
N LEU A 294 0.13 4.63 7.68
CA LEU A 294 -1.02 5.36 8.22
C LEU A 294 -1.91 5.93 7.11
N GLY A 295 -1.31 6.56 6.09
CA GLY A 295 -2.03 7.07 4.93
C GLY A 295 -2.82 5.97 4.22
N ALA A 296 -2.20 4.82 4.00
CA ALA A 296 -2.83 3.66 3.38
C ALA A 296 -4.04 3.14 4.17
N LEU A 297 -3.92 3.05 5.50
CA LEU A 297 -5.04 2.65 6.36
C LEU A 297 -6.19 3.65 6.29
N ILE A 298 -5.90 4.95 6.40
CA ILE A 298 -6.91 6.00 6.34
C ILE A 298 -7.63 5.96 4.98
N ILE A 299 -6.88 5.93 3.88
CA ILE A 299 -7.43 5.94 2.53
C ILE A 299 -8.19 4.65 2.23
N GLY A 300 -7.63 3.47 2.57
CA GLY A 300 -8.29 2.19 2.35
C GLY A 300 -9.62 2.06 3.11
N VAL A 301 -9.64 2.50 4.37
CA VAL A 301 -10.87 2.52 5.17
C VAL A 301 -11.86 3.52 4.58
N ALA A 302 -11.43 4.74 4.28
CA ALA A 302 -12.30 5.77 3.72
C ALA A 302 -12.92 5.37 2.37
N GLU A 303 -12.13 4.80 1.46
CA GLU A 303 -12.62 4.32 0.17
C GLU A 303 -13.63 3.18 0.33
N GLN A 304 -13.37 2.23 1.24
CA GLN A 304 -14.27 1.13 1.47
C GLN A 304 -15.59 1.59 2.11
N PHE A 305 -15.54 2.52 3.07
CA PHE A 305 -16.75 3.13 3.61
C PHE A 305 -17.47 3.96 2.56
N GLY A 306 -16.74 4.73 1.75
CA GLY A 306 -17.28 5.46 0.60
C GLY A 306 -18.02 4.52 -0.34
N SER A 307 -17.42 3.40 -0.71
CA SER A 307 -18.04 2.41 -1.62
C SER A 307 -19.31 1.76 -1.07
N VAL A 308 -19.42 1.62 0.26
CA VAL A 308 -20.60 1.01 0.90
C VAL A 308 -21.71 2.04 1.12
N TYR A 309 -21.40 3.25 1.58
CA TYR A 309 -22.39 4.25 1.98
C TYR A 309 -22.64 5.33 0.91
N PHE A 310 -21.64 5.63 0.09
CA PHE A 310 -21.68 6.67 -0.94
C PHE A 310 -20.99 6.20 -2.23
N PRO A 311 -21.50 5.14 -2.92
CA PRO A 311 -20.79 4.49 -4.03
C PRO A 311 -20.36 5.47 -5.13
N THR A 312 -21.21 6.43 -5.49
CA THR A 312 -20.93 7.43 -6.51
C THR A 312 -19.77 8.36 -6.15
N TYR A 313 -19.54 8.59 -4.86
CA TYR A 313 -18.54 9.56 -4.37
C TYR A 313 -17.32 8.88 -3.71
N ALA A 314 -17.20 7.56 -3.75
CA ALA A 314 -16.13 6.83 -3.06
C ALA A 314 -14.72 7.32 -3.46
N VAL A 315 -14.48 7.49 -4.75
CA VAL A 315 -13.20 8.01 -5.27
C VAL A 315 -13.00 9.48 -4.89
N ALA A 316 -14.05 10.30 -5.00
CA ALA A 316 -13.99 11.71 -4.62
C ALA A 316 -13.65 11.91 -3.15
N LEU A 317 -14.15 11.02 -2.27
CA LEU A 317 -13.84 11.03 -0.83
C LEU A 317 -12.34 10.86 -0.57
N THR A 318 -11.68 9.98 -1.32
CA THR A 318 -10.23 9.73 -1.23
C THR A 318 -9.43 11.01 -1.54
N PHE A 319 -9.79 11.70 -2.63
CA PHE A 319 -9.14 12.97 -2.99
C PHE A 319 -9.51 14.10 -2.03
N LEU A 320 -10.74 14.13 -1.51
CA LEU A 320 -11.14 15.11 -0.50
C LEU A 320 -10.29 14.99 0.77
N ILE A 321 -10.04 13.77 1.24
CA ILE A 321 -9.16 13.53 2.39
C ILE A 321 -7.75 14.06 2.11
N MET A 322 -7.22 13.82 0.90
CA MET A 322 -5.92 14.34 0.51
C MET A 322 -5.89 15.89 0.58
N VAL A 323 -6.90 16.56 0.02
CA VAL A 323 -7.00 18.02 0.05
C VAL A 323 -7.08 18.54 1.49
N VAL A 324 -7.90 17.91 2.32
CA VAL A 324 -8.03 18.28 3.74
C VAL A 324 -6.70 18.11 4.47
N VAL A 325 -6.03 16.97 4.31
CA VAL A 325 -4.73 16.73 4.96
C VAL A 325 -3.70 17.76 4.52
N LEU A 326 -3.58 18.03 3.22
CA LEU A 326 -2.62 19.02 2.69
C LEU A 326 -2.95 20.46 3.13
N ALA A 327 -4.22 20.81 3.29
CA ALA A 327 -4.62 22.13 3.77
C ALA A 327 -4.18 22.39 5.21
N PHE A 328 -4.17 21.36 6.08
CA PHE A 328 -3.77 21.48 7.47
C PHE A 328 -2.29 21.07 7.72
N ARG A 329 -1.78 20.13 6.93
CA ARG A 329 -0.41 19.62 7.01
C ARG A 329 0.18 19.39 5.62
N PRO A 330 0.78 20.42 5.00
CA PRO A 330 1.31 20.33 3.63
C PRO A 330 2.45 19.30 3.49
N GLN A 331 3.07 18.88 4.59
CA GLN A 331 4.11 17.84 4.61
C GLN A 331 3.54 16.41 4.77
N GLY A 332 2.21 16.26 4.85
CA GLY A 332 1.56 15.01 5.20
C GLY A 332 1.56 14.73 6.70
N LEU A 333 1.03 13.56 7.09
CA LEU A 333 0.83 13.20 8.50
C LEU A 333 2.13 12.98 9.27
N MET A 334 3.15 12.39 8.61
CA MET A 334 4.45 12.02 9.19
C MET A 334 5.63 12.44 8.31
N GLY A 335 5.48 13.43 7.44
CA GLY A 335 6.57 14.02 6.68
C GLY A 335 7.48 14.86 7.59
N GLU A 336 8.77 14.80 7.35
CA GLU A 336 9.74 15.70 7.97
C GLU A 336 9.67 17.06 7.27
N GLY A 337 9.52 18.13 8.07
CA GLY A 337 9.45 19.51 7.61
C GLY A 337 10.83 20.13 7.42
#